data_f1e9c38966ac3adbda69fe425e422ddb
#
_entry.id   f1e9c38966ac3adbda69fe425e422ddb
#
_cell.length_a   1.000
_cell.length_b   1.000
_cell.length_c   1.000
_cell.angle_alpha   90.00
_cell.angle_beta   90.00
_cell.angle_gamma   90.00
#
_symmetry.space_group_name_H-M   'P 1'
#
loop_
_entity.id
_entity.type
_entity.pdbx_description
1 polymer ?
#
loop_
_entity_poly.entity_id
_entity_poly.type
_entity_poly.pdbx_seq_one_letter_code
_entity_poly.pdbx_strand_id
1 'polypeptide(L)'
;MVDEDIVGVEFVGVNTDRQALQFCKAPTAIQIGEKLTKGLGAGAKPEVGEKAAEENLDDLKEAIKGADMVFVTCGMGGGTGTGAAPIIAGLAKEMGILTVGVVTKPFSFEGRTRMNNAQSGIERLKESVDTLIVIPNDKLLQLVDRRTTMPEALKKADEVLQQAVQGITDLINIPGLINLDFADVQTVMKDKGIAHIGIGNATGDDKAIDAMKIAVSSPLLETTIEGATNVLINIAGDVSLPEVHEAASYVQELAGEDANIIFGATYDENATDEVTITVILSLIHISEPTRLAL
;
A
#
# COMPACT_ATOMS: atom_id res chain seq x y z
N MET A 1 6.22 3.03 -10.02
CA MET A 1 6.45 1.64 -9.57
C MET A 1 7.30 0.86 -10.56
N VAL A 2 6.84 0.55 -11.79
CA VAL A 2 7.61 -0.28 -12.74
C VAL A 2 8.96 0.36 -13.12
N ASP A 3 9.03 1.68 -13.19
CA ASP A 3 10.26 2.42 -13.55
C ASP A 3 11.30 2.48 -12.41
N GLU A 4 10.93 2.08 -11.21
CA GLU A 4 11.74 2.23 -10.00
C GLU A 4 12.41 0.91 -9.56
N ASP A 5 12.34 -0.13 -10.41
CA ASP A 5 13.01 -1.43 -10.23
C ASP A 5 12.96 -1.97 -8.79
N ILE A 6 11.74 -2.13 -8.24
CA ILE A 6 11.58 -2.73 -6.90
C ILE A 6 12.12 -4.15 -6.93
N VAL A 7 13.13 -4.43 -6.13
CA VAL A 7 13.88 -5.68 -6.13
C VAL A 7 12.97 -6.86 -5.74
N GLY A 8 13.05 -7.95 -6.53
CA GLY A 8 12.31 -9.19 -6.26
C GLY A 8 10.81 -9.13 -6.51
N VAL A 9 10.31 -8.10 -7.22
CA VAL A 9 8.91 -7.93 -7.57
C VAL A 9 8.68 -8.11 -9.06
N GLU A 10 7.74 -8.99 -9.42
CA GLU A 10 7.24 -9.11 -10.78
C GLU A 10 5.99 -8.24 -10.95
N PHE A 11 5.97 -7.46 -12.04
CA PHE A 11 4.86 -6.55 -12.32
C PHE A 11 3.90 -7.11 -13.36
N VAL A 12 2.61 -7.10 -13.03
CA VAL A 12 1.52 -7.48 -13.94
C VAL A 12 0.59 -6.29 -14.11
N GLY A 13 0.50 -5.77 -15.33
CA GLY A 13 -0.45 -4.71 -15.67
C GLY A 13 -1.79 -5.29 -16.11
N VAL A 14 -2.86 -4.94 -15.44
CA VAL A 14 -4.22 -5.43 -15.75
C VAL A 14 -5.13 -4.26 -16.09
N ASN A 15 -5.79 -4.28 -17.24
CA ASN A 15 -6.73 -3.24 -17.63
C ASN A 15 -7.80 -3.75 -18.61
N THR A 16 -8.94 -3.07 -18.63
CA THR A 16 -10.00 -3.24 -19.63
C THR A 16 -9.77 -2.36 -20.87
N ASP A 17 -8.88 -1.37 -20.78
CA ASP A 17 -8.56 -0.45 -21.86
C ASP A 17 -7.26 -0.89 -22.55
N ARG A 18 -7.39 -1.27 -23.85
CA ARG A 18 -6.26 -1.73 -24.67
C ARG A 18 -5.25 -0.60 -24.91
N GLN A 19 -5.69 0.64 -25.04
CA GLN A 19 -4.79 1.77 -25.28
C GLN A 19 -3.95 2.04 -24.03
N ALA A 20 -4.56 2.00 -22.84
CA ALA A 20 -3.83 2.15 -21.57
C ALA A 20 -2.79 1.03 -21.38
N LEU A 21 -3.10 -0.21 -21.78
CA LEU A 21 -2.13 -1.31 -21.70
C LEU A 21 -0.93 -1.15 -22.64
N GLN A 22 -1.10 -0.49 -23.79
CA GLN A 22 0.03 -0.19 -24.69
C GLN A 22 1.08 0.75 -24.07
N PHE A 23 0.68 1.58 -23.12
CA PHE A 23 1.56 2.47 -22.36
C PHE A 23 2.01 1.86 -21.04
N CYS A 24 1.49 0.68 -20.69
CA CYS A 24 1.89 -0.03 -19.49
C CYS A 24 3.33 -0.56 -19.65
N LYS A 25 4.18 -0.26 -18.69
CA LYS A 25 5.59 -0.70 -18.68
C LYS A 25 5.80 -2.04 -17.97
N ALA A 26 4.75 -2.64 -17.40
CA ALA A 26 4.84 -3.94 -16.77
C ALA A 26 5.23 -5.01 -17.82
N PRO A 27 6.17 -5.92 -17.48
CA PRO A 27 6.59 -6.99 -18.39
C PRO A 27 5.44 -7.88 -18.83
N THR A 28 4.48 -8.12 -17.95
CA THR A 28 3.26 -8.86 -18.23
C THR A 28 2.07 -7.91 -18.25
N ALA A 29 1.32 -7.90 -19.35
CA ALA A 29 0.14 -7.08 -19.52
C ALA A 29 -1.06 -7.95 -19.88
N ILE A 30 -2.12 -7.89 -19.09
CA ILE A 30 -3.35 -8.69 -19.26
C ILE A 30 -4.51 -7.75 -19.56
N GLN A 31 -5.09 -7.88 -20.74
CA GLN A 31 -6.35 -7.25 -21.06
C GLN A 31 -7.49 -8.12 -20.54
N ILE A 32 -8.32 -7.56 -19.66
CA ILE A 32 -9.51 -8.24 -19.12
C ILE A 32 -10.79 -7.74 -19.77
N GLY A 33 -11.80 -8.60 -19.86
CA GLY A 33 -13.13 -8.27 -20.35
C GLY A 33 -13.17 -7.81 -21.82
N GLU A 34 -12.40 -8.44 -22.70
CA GLU A 34 -12.36 -8.05 -24.14
C GLU A 34 -13.72 -8.19 -24.79
N LYS A 35 -14.48 -9.25 -24.49
CA LYS A 35 -15.83 -9.46 -25.05
C LYS A 35 -16.80 -8.42 -24.53
N LEU A 36 -16.69 -8.06 -23.26
CA LEU A 36 -17.58 -7.12 -22.58
C LEU A 36 -17.31 -5.65 -22.99
N THR A 37 -16.04 -5.25 -23.01
CA THR A 37 -15.64 -3.83 -23.20
C THR A 37 -15.14 -3.50 -24.59
N LYS A 38 -14.81 -4.51 -25.41
CA LYS A 38 -14.17 -4.37 -26.72
C LYS A 38 -12.85 -3.57 -26.64
N GLY A 39 -12.19 -3.57 -25.49
CA GLY A 39 -10.94 -2.83 -25.25
C GLY A 39 -11.12 -1.33 -25.04
N LEU A 40 -12.33 -0.84 -24.77
CA LEU A 40 -12.64 0.58 -24.61
C LEU A 40 -12.71 1.02 -23.13
N GLY A 41 -12.33 0.15 -22.21
CA GLY A 41 -12.38 0.45 -20.77
C GLY A 41 -13.74 0.18 -20.13
N ALA A 42 -13.82 0.33 -18.80
CA ALA A 42 -15.01 0.04 -17.99
C ALA A 42 -15.98 1.24 -17.84
N GLY A 43 -15.67 2.41 -18.41
CA GLY A 43 -16.54 3.59 -18.40
C GLY A 43 -16.91 4.10 -17.00
N ALA A 44 -15.98 4.05 -16.03
CA ALA A 44 -16.19 4.41 -14.63
C ALA A 44 -17.31 3.62 -13.93
N LYS A 45 -17.58 2.39 -14.38
CA LYS A 45 -18.57 1.48 -13.81
C LYS A 45 -17.87 0.29 -13.17
N PRO A 46 -17.81 0.21 -11.82
CA PRO A 46 -17.14 -0.90 -11.12
C PRO A 46 -17.68 -2.28 -11.47
N GLU A 47 -18.99 -2.41 -11.68
CA GLU A 47 -19.64 -3.66 -12.10
C GLU A 47 -19.16 -4.17 -13.46
N VAL A 48 -18.68 -3.29 -14.33
CA VAL A 48 -18.07 -3.67 -15.62
C VAL A 48 -16.65 -4.19 -15.39
N GLY A 49 -15.89 -3.55 -14.50
CA GLY A 49 -14.55 -3.99 -14.12
C GLY A 49 -14.56 -5.36 -13.44
N GLU A 50 -15.53 -5.60 -12.56
CA GLU A 50 -15.76 -6.89 -11.89
C GLU A 50 -16.00 -8.00 -12.91
N LYS A 51 -17.01 -7.86 -13.76
CA LYS A 51 -17.31 -8.84 -14.81
C LYS A 51 -16.18 -9.04 -15.81
N ALA A 52 -15.39 -7.99 -16.07
CA ALA A 52 -14.21 -8.09 -16.91
C ALA A 52 -13.13 -8.98 -16.28
N ALA A 53 -12.92 -8.88 -14.97
CA ALA A 53 -12.00 -9.78 -14.26
C ALA A 53 -12.52 -11.21 -14.22
N GLU A 54 -13.83 -11.41 -13.99
CA GLU A 54 -14.48 -12.74 -14.04
C GLU A 54 -14.34 -13.41 -15.41
N GLU A 55 -14.34 -12.66 -16.51
CA GLU A 55 -14.14 -13.20 -17.87
C GLU A 55 -12.75 -13.83 -18.04
N ASN A 56 -11.74 -13.35 -17.30
CA ASN A 56 -10.33 -13.72 -17.48
C ASN A 56 -9.70 -14.36 -16.24
N LEU A 57 -10.47 -15.07 -15.42
CA LEU A 57 -9.95 -15.69 -14.18
C LEU A 57 -8.76 -16.62 -14.41
N ASP A 58 -8.76 -17.39 -15.49
CA ASP A 58 -7.68 -18.34 -15.77
C ASP A 58 -6.36 -17.61 -16.10
N ASP A 59 -6.40 -16.53 -16.89
CA ASP A 59 -5.25 -15.72 -17.21
C ASP A 59 -4.68 -15.05 -15.94
N LEU A 60 -5.58 -14.53 -15.08
CA LEU A 60 -5.21 -13.92 -13.81
C LEU A 60 -4.60 -14.93 -12.84
N LYS A 61 -5.15 -16.16 -12.77
CA LYS A 61 -4.59 -17.26 -11.96
C LYS A 61 -3.18 -17.63 -12.39
N GLU A 62 -2.96 -17.78 -13.69
CA GLU A 62 -1.64 -18.16 -14.21
C GLU A 62 -0.62 -17.05 -13.93
N ALA A 63 -1.01 -15.78 -13.99
CA ALA A 63 -0.12 -14.65 -13.73
C ALA A 63 0.36 -14.52 -12.27
N ILE A 64 -0.43 -15.01 -11.30
CA ILE A 64 -0.06 -14.95 -9.87
C ILE A 64 0.40 -16.29 -9.30
N LYS A 65 0.44 -17.32 -10.13
CA LYS A 65 0.79 -18.67 -9.72
C LYS A 65 2.24 -18.77 -9.28
N GLY A 66 2.45 -19.32 -8.09
CA GLY A 66 3.77 -19.52 -7.51
C GLY A 66 4.32 -18.29 -6.77
N ALA A 67 3.55 -17.22 -6.68
CA ALA A 67 3.90 -16.10 -5.81
C ALA A 67 3.66 -16.45 -4.34
N ASP A 68 4.56 -16.03 -3.47
CA ASP A 68 4.40 -16.12 -2.01
C ASP A 68 3.51 -14.98 -1.47
N MET A 69 3.55 -13.83 -2.15
CA MET A 69 2.81 -12.62 -1.80
C MET A 69 2.33 -11.89 -3.05
N VAL A 70 1.14 -11.31 -3.00
CA VAL A 70 0.57 -10.50 -4.08
C VAL A 70 0.15 -9.13 -3.54
N PHE A 71 0.67 -8.09 -4.16
CA PHE A 71 0.20 -6.72 -3.97
C PHE A 71 -0.82 -6.38 -5.05
N VAL A 72 -2.02 -6.00 -4.63
CA VAL A 72 -3.07 -5.49 -5.53
C VAL A 72 -3.13 -3.97 -5.39
N THR A 73 -2.67 -3.25 -6.43
CA THR A 73 -2.58 -1.80 -6.39
C THR A 73 -3.44 -1.13 -7.46
N CYS A 74 -4.21 -0.13 -7.07
CA CYS A 74 -4.96 0.69 -8.02
C CYS A 74 -5.46 2.00 -7.39
N GLY A 75 -5.80 2.96 -8.24
CA GLY A 75 -6.62 4.11 -7.83
C GLY A 75 -8.10 3.71 -7.78
N MET A 76 -8.72 3.81 -6.61
CA MET A 76 -10.14 3.53 -6.44
C MET A 76 -11.01 4.66 -6.99
N GLY A 77 -12.25 4.33 -7.34
CA GLY A 77 -13.26 5.28 -7.84
C GLY A 77 -13.50 5.21 -9.34
N GLY A 78 -12.59 4.58 -10.10
CA GLY A 78 -12.81 4.25 -11.52
C GLY A 78 -13.63 2.97 -11.71
N GLY A 79 -13.69 2.48 -12.94
CA GLY A 79 -14.39 1.22 -13.24
C GLY A 79 -13.51 -0.01 -13.08
N THR A 80 -12.36 -0.04 -13.78
CA THR A 80 -11.49 -1.21 -13.85
C THR A 80 -10.89 -1.55 -12.48
N GLY A 81 -10.10 -0.64 -11.89
CA GLY A 81 -9.43 -0.92 -10.61
C GLY A 81 -10.43 -1.22 -9.49
N THR A 82 -11.49 -0.40 -9.36
CA THR A 82 -12.50 -0.54 -8.31
C THR A 82 -13.26 -1.87 -8.39
N GLY A 83 -13.53 -2.36 -9.62
CA GLY A 83 -14.26 -3.60 -9.84
C GLY A 83 -13.38 -4.84 -9.86
N ALA A 84 -12.24 -4.77 -10.55
CA ALA A 84 -11.38 -5.94 -10.76
C ALA A 84 -10.47 -6.25 -9.55
N ALA A 85 -10.03 -5.23 -8.78
CA ALA A 85 -9.11 -5.46 -7.67
C ALA A 85 -9.66 -6.43 -6.62
N PRO A 86 -10.94 -6.35 -6.16
CA PRO A 86 -11.49 -7.33 -5.22
C PRO A 86 -11.51 -8.75 -5.78
N ILE A 87 -11.77 -8.94 -7.07
CA ILE A 87 -11.78 -10.24 -7.73
C ILE A 87 -10.37 -10.83 -7.78
N ILE A 88 -9.39 -10.05 -8.21
CA ILE A 88 -7.99 -10.49 -8.29
C ILE A 88 -7.44 -10.82 -6.89
N ALA A 89 -7.74 -9.98 -5.92
CA ALA A 89 -7.33 -10.21 -4.53
C ALA A 89 -7.97 -11.47 -3.94
N GLY A 90 -9.26 -11.66 -4.13
CA GLY A 90 -9.98 -12.87 -3.69
C GLY A 90 -9.39 -14.13 -4.30
N LEU A 91 -9.04 -14.07 -5.59
CA LEU A 91 -8.38 -15.15 -6.30
C LEU A 91 -7.03 -15.52 -5.69
N ALA A 92 -6.18 -14.52 -5.38
CA ALA A 92 -4.90 -14.72 -4.74
C ALA A 92 -5.06 -15.33 -3.33
N LYS A 93 -6.01 -14.83 -2.55
CA LYS A 93 -6.32 -15.33 -1.21
C LYS A 93 -6.85 -16.76 -1.24
N GLU A 94 -7.72 -17.11 -2.19
CA GLU A 94 -8.19 -18.50 -2.41
C GLU A 94 -7.06 -19.46 -2.77
N MET A 95 -6.02 -18.98 -3.45
CA MET A 95 -4.82 -19.78 -3.74
C MET A 95 -3.86 -19.89 -2.55
N GLY A 96 -4.19 -19.30 -1.40
CA GLY A 96 -3.38 -19.33 -0.19
C GLY A 96 -2.20 -18.37 -0.19
N ILE A 97 -2.18 -17.41 -1.11
CA ILE A 97 -1.12 -16.42 -1.26
C ILE A 97 -1.39 -15.25 -0.32
N LEU A 98 -0.37 -14.77 0.41
CA LEU A 98 -0.51 -13.56 1.24
C LEU A 98 -0.89 -12.37 0.35
N THR A 99 -2.04 -11.78 0.60
CA THR A 99 -2.62 -10.77 -0.28
C THR A 99 -2.74 -9.43 0.41
N VAL A 100 -2.05 -8.42 -0.11
CA VAL A 100 -2.04 -7.05 0.42
C VAL A 100 -2.61 -6.08 -0.62
N GLY A 101 -3.66 -5.38 -0.25
CA GLY A 101 -4.20 -4.28 -1.03
C GLY A 101 -3.51 -2.96 -0.68
N VAL A 102 -3.01 -2.22 -1.67
CA VAL A 102 -2.47 -0.86 -1.49
C VAL A 102 -3.13 0.05 -2.51
N VAL A 103 -4.08 0.86 -2.06
CA VAL A 103 -4.95 1.61 -2.96
C VAL A 103 -5.09 3.07 -2.55
N THR A 104 -5.40 3.93 -3.51
CA THR A 104 -5.67 5.35 -3.22
C THR A 104 -7.16 5.66 -3.27
N LYS A 105 -7.63 6.52 -2.36
CA LYS A 105 -8.92 7.22 -2.50
C LYS A 105 -8.74 8.42 -3.44
N PRO A 106 -9.71 8.71 -4.31
CA PRO A 106 -9.64 9.89 -5.19
C PRO A 106 -9.59 11.19 -4.38
N PHE A 107 -9.11 12.23 -5.01
CA PHE A 107 -9.24 13.60 -4.46
C PHE A 107 -10.71 14.02 -4.42
N SER A 108 -11.10 14.84 -3.44
CA SER A 108 -12.47 15.34 -3.29
C SER A 108 -12.96 16.09 -4.52
N PHE A 109 -12.08 16.78 -5.25
CA PHE A 109 -12.43 17.51 -6.48
C PHE A 109 -12.78 16.59 -7.66
N GLU A 110 -12.45 15.29 -7.61
CA GLU A 110 -12.80 14.32 -8.66
C GLU A 110 -14.31 13.96 -8.66
N GLY A 111 -15.02 14.36 -7.63
CA GLY A 111 -16.49 14.31 -7.56
C GLY A 111 -17.05 13.16 -6.72
N ARG A 112 -18.29 13.36 -6.26
CA ARG A 112 -18.97 12.46 -5.33
C ARG A 112 -19.17 11.04 -5.87
N THR A 113 -19.50 10.90 -7.15
CA THR A 113 -19.72 9.58 -7.76
C THR A 113 -18.44 8.75 -7.69
N ARG A 114 -17.29 9.37 -7.98
CA ARG A 114 -15.99 8.71 -7.93
C ARG A 114 -15.62 8.31 -6.50
N MET A 115 -15.89 9.18 -5.53
CA MET A 115 -15.69 8.89 -4.11
C MET A 115 -16.59 7.74 -3.62
N ASN A 116 -17.88 7.74 -4.01
CA ASN A 116 -18.80 6.66 -3.64
C ASN A 116 -18.38 5.30 -4.23
N ASN A 117 -17.96 5.30 -5.51
CA ASN A 117 -17.42 4.10 -6.13
C ASN A 117 -16.17 3.61 -5.37
N ALA A 118 -15.27 4.53 -5.00
CA ALA A 118 -14.06 4.21 -4.25
C ALA A 118 -14.41 3.56 -2.89
N GLN A 119 -15.33 4.15 -2.15
CA GLN A 119 -15.73 3.63 -0.84
C GLN A 119 -16.31 2.22 -0.95
N SER A 120 -17.23 1.99 -1.88
CA SER A 120 -17.80 0.65 -2.11
C SER A 120 -16.75 -0.37 -2.58
N GLY A 121 -15.79 0.05 -3.43
CA GLY A 121 -14.69 -0.81 -3.86
C GLY A 121 -13.73 -1.17 -2.73
N ILE A 122 -13.42 -0.22 -1.85
CA ILE A 122 -12.57 -0.42 -0.67
C ILE A 122 -13.21 -1.42 0.30
N GLU A 123 -14.53 -1.31 0.55
CA GLU A 123 -15.25 -2.25 1.42
C GLU A 123 -15.17 -3.68 0.87
N ARG A 124 -15.40 -3.88 -0.43
CA ARG A 124 -15.26 -5.18 -1.07
C ARG A 124 -13.83 -5.70 -1.07
N LEU A 125 -12.85 -4.84 -1.35
CA LEU A 125 -11.45 -5.23 -1.35
C LEU A 125 -10.98 -5.65 0.04
N LYS A 126 -11.45 -4.98 1.10
CA LYS A 126 -11.16 -5.31 2.49
C LYS A 126 -11.51 -6.76 2.84
N GLU A 127 -12.61 -7.28 2.31
CA GLU A 127 -13.04 -8.67 2.52
C GLU A 127 -12.18 -9.67 1.73
N SER A 128 -11.53 -9.20 0.66
CA SER A 128 -10.79 -10.03 -0.30
C SER A 128 -9.27 -10.07 -0.05
N VAL A 129 -8.74 -9.25 0.86
CA VAL A 129 -7.30 -9.19 1.19
C VAL A 129 -7.02 -9.62 2.63
N ASP A 130 -5.76 -9.89 2.95
CA ASP A 130 -5.30 -10.08 4.32
C ASP A 130 -5.08 -8.74 5.02
N THR A 131 -4.45 -7.81 4.32
CA THR A 131 -4.22 -6.44 4.78
C THR A 131 -4.56 -5.43 3.68
N LEU A 132 -5.23 -4.37 4.04
CA LEU A 132 -5.59 -3.27 3.14
C LEU A 132 -5.01 -1.95 3.64
N ILE A 133 -4.14 -1.37 2.85
CA ILE A 133 -3.60 -0.02 3.05
C ILE A 133 -4.35 0.92 2.11
N VAL A 134 -5.00 1.93 2.68
CA VAL A 134 -5.76 2.93 1.92
C VAL A 134 -5.11 4.29 2.07
N ILE A 135 -4.67 4.88 0.96
CA ILE A 135 -4.01 6.19 0.92
C ILE A 135 -5.04 7.24 0.52
N PRO A 136 -5.44 8.15 1.41
CA PRO A 136 -6.38 9.21 1.07
C PRO A 136 -5.66 10.35 0.35
N ASN A 137 -5.89 10.52 -0.95
CA ASN A 137 -5.22 11.55 -1.75
C ASN A 137 -5.39 12.97 -1.18
N ASP A 138 -6.53 13.28 -0.58
CA ASP A 138 -6.76 14.59 0.06
C ASP A 138 -5.73 14.88 1.20
N LYS A 139 -5.22 13.86 1.87
CA LYS A 139 -4.17 14.03 2.89
C LYS A 139 -2.82 14.38 2.28
N LEU A 140 -2.56 13.95 1.04
CA LEU A 140 -1.34 14.33 0.32
C LEU A 140 -1.29 15.84 0.06
N LEU A 141 -2.44 16.52 -0.03
CA LEU A 141 -2.50 17.97 -0.18
C LEU A 141 -1.93 18.72 1.04
N GLN A 142 -1.85 18.05 2.20
CA GLN A 142 -1.22 18.61 3.40
C GLN A 142 0.31 18.47 3.39
N LEU A 143 0.84 17.60 2.54
CA LEU A 143 2.28 17.33 2.40
C LEU A 143 2.93 18.10 1.25
N VAL A 144 2.13 18.78 0.42
CA VAL A 144 2.62 19.51 -0.75
C VAL A 144 2.42 21.03 -0.62
N ASP A 145 3.25 21.80 -1.33
CA ASP A 145 3.15 23.26 -1.35
C ASP A 145 1.88 23.70 -2.11
N ARG A 146 1.37 24.88 -1.78
CA ARG A 146 0.24 25.52 -2.48
C ARG A 146 0.49 25.79 -3.98
N ARG A 147 1.75 25.75 -4.41
CA ARG A 147 2.16 25.91 -5.81
C ARG A 147 2.20 24.61 -6.59
N THR A 148 2.03 23.47 -5.91
CA THR A 148 2.07 22.14 -6.52
C THR A 148 0.97 22.02 -7.57
N THR A 149 1.36 21.64 -8.78
CA THR A 149 0.44 21.41 -9.89
C THR A 149 -0.33 20.10 -9.74
N MET A 150 -1.44 19.95 -10.46
CA MET A 150 -2.22 18.69 -10.44
C MET A 150 -1.38 17.46 -10.86
N PRO A 151 -0.55 17.50 -11.93
CA PRO A 151 0.32 16.38 -12.27
C PRO A 151 1.30 16.00 -11.16
N GLU A 152 1.86 16.99 -10.46
CA GLU A 152 2.76 16.76 -9.33
C GLU A 152 2.03 16.12 -8.13
N ALA A 153 0.80 16.56 -7.85
CA ALA A 153 -0.01 15.95 -6.78
C ALA A 153 -0.36 14.48 -7.08
N LEU A 154 -0.70 14.17 -8.35
CA LEU A 154 -0.94 12.79 -8.79
C LEU A 154 0.34 11.96 -8.71
N LYS A 155 1.48 12.53 -9.13
CA LYS A 155 2.79 11.87 -9.01
C LYS A 155 3.12 11.57 -7.54
N LYS A 156 2.79 12.48 -6.63
CA LYS A 156 2.98 12.25 -5.18
C LYS A 156 2.15 11.09 -4.66
N ALA A 157 0.92 10.90 -5.15
CA ALA A 157 0.11 9.73 -4.83
C ALA A 157 0.76 8.43 -5.33
N ASP A 158 1.32 8.44 -6.54
CA ASP A 158 2.05 7.30 -7.10
C ASP A 158 3.33 6.99 -6.31
N GLU A 159 4.06 8.01 -5.86
CA GLU A 159 5.26 7.87 -5.01
C GLU A 159 4.91 7.22 -3.65
N VAL A 160 3.83 7.65 -3.01
CA VAL A 160 3.39 7.05 -1.74
C VAL A 160 2.94 5.60 -1.91
N LEU A 161 2.21 5.28 -2.99
CA LEU A 161 1.88 3.90 -3.33
C LEU A 161 3.12 3.03 -3.50
N GLN A 162 4.12 3.55 -4.20
CA GLN A 162 5.41 2.88 -4.41
C GLN A 162 6.13 2.67 -3.09
N GLN A 163 6.28 3.71 -2.27
CA GLN A 163 6.95 3.63 -0.97
C GLN A 163 6.25 2.64 -0.03
N ALA A 164 4.91 2.54 -0.10
CA ALA A 164 4.16 1.56 0.67
C ALA A 164 4.50 0.12 0.28
N VAL A 165 4.56 -0.17 -1.01
CA VAL A 165 4.95 -1.50 -1.52
C VAL A 165 6.42 -1.77 -1.23
N GLN A 166 7.29 -0.82 -1.58
CA GLN A 166 8.73 -0.94 -1.41
C GLN A 166 9.12 -1.12 0.06
N GLY A 167 8.51 -0.38 0.98
CA GLY A 167 8.78 -0.50 2.41
C GLY A 167 8.49 -1.88 2.99
N ILE A 168 7.61 -2.66 2.35
CA ILE A 168 7.34 -4.05 2.72
C ILE A 168 8.29 -5.01 1.99
N THR A 169 8.49 -4.79 0.68
CA THR A 169 9.29 -5.69 -0.14
C THR A 169 10.78 -5.62 0.18
N ASP A 170 11.30 -4.45 0.52
CA ASP A 170 12.69 -4.27 0.91
C ASP A 170 13.03 -5.08 2.16
N LEU A 171 12.11 -5.16 3.13
CA LEU A 171 12.28 -5.96 4.34
C LEU A 171 12.46 -7.45 4.07
N ILE A 172 11.90 -7.95 2.96
CA ILE A 172 11.93 -9.36 2.58
C ILE A 172 13.09 -9.66 1.62
N ASN A 173 13.31 -8.76 0.65
CA ASN A 173 14.17 -9.03 -0.51
C ASN A 173 15.57 -8.45 -0.40
N ILE A 174 15.77 -7.40 0.40
CA ILE A 174 17.07 -6.74 0.55
C ILE A 174 17.74 -7.22 1.84
N PRO A 175 18.94 -7.86 1.74
CA PRO A 175 19.71 -8.19 2.92
C PRO A 175 20.07 -6.91 3.68
N GLY A 176 19.53 -6.74 4.87
CA GLY A 176 19.74 -5.56 5.71
C GLY A 176 20.65 -5.84 6.92
N LEU A 177 20.86 -4.81 7.73
CA LEU A 177 21.54 -4.95 9.03
C LEU A 177 20.69 -5.77 10.01
N ILE A 178 19.38 -5.64 9.91
CA ILE A 178 18.40 -6.44 10.63
C ILE A 178 17.46 -7.04 9.58
N ASN A 179 17.56 -8.35 9.40
CA ASN A 179 16.80 -9.09 8.42
C ASN A 179 15.49 -9.61 9.04
N LEU A 180 14.43 -9.46 8.28
CA LEU A 180 13.16 -10.13 8.55
C LEU A 180 12.97 -11.27 7.56
N ASP A 181 12.45 -12.38 8.01
CA ASP A 181 12.01 -13.42 7.11
C ASP A 181 10.56 -13.19 6.65
N PHE A 182 10.17 -13.89 5.60
CA PHE A 182 8.80 -13.78 5.07
C PHE A 182 7.75 -14.19 6.11
N ALA A 183 8.07 -15.12 7.02
CA ALA A 183 7.15 -15.58 8.06
C ALA A 183 6.84 -14.47 9.08
N ASP A 184 7.80 -13.62 9.40
CA ASP A 184 7.61 -12.45 10.28
C ASP A 184 6.63 -11.46 9.64
N VAL A 185 6.85 -11.11 8.36
CA VAL A 185 5.95 -10.22 7.61
C VAL A 185 4.56 -10.84 7.49
N GLN A 186 4.47 -12.14 7.23
CA GLN A 186 3.19 -12.85 7.17
C GLN A 186 2.43 -12.76 8.50
N THR A 187 3.11 -12.88 9.62
CA THR A 187 2.49 -12.82 10.96
C THR A 187 1.83 -11.47 11.24
N VAL A 188 2.42 -10.37 10.77
CA VAL A 188 1.88 -9.02 10.98
C VAL A 188 0.92 -8.55 9.89
N MET A 189 0.84 -9.27 8.75
CA MET A 189 0.02 -8.88 7.61
C MET A 189 -1.20 -9.79 7.40
N LYS A 190 -1.12 -11.06 7.78
CA LYS A 190 -2.18 -12.03 7.51
C LYS A 190 -3.41 -11.75 8.36
N ASP A 191 -4.57 -11.61 7.70
CA ASP A 191 -5.89 -11.40 8.32
C ASP A 191 -5.96 -10.19 9.28
N LYS A 192 -5.20 -9.12 8.99
CA LYS A 192 -5.15 -7.92 9.85
C LYS A 192 -6.17 -6.83 9.47
N GLY A 193 -6.79 -6.93 8.31
CA GLY A 193 -7.77 -5.96 7.84
C GLY A 193 -7.16 -4.64 7.41
N ILE A 194 -7.64 -3.50 7.94
CA ILE A 194 -7.12 -2.19 7.55
C ILE A 194 -5.81 -1.89 8.28
N ALA A 195 -4.80 -1.50 7.51
CA ALA A 195 -3.55 -0.96 8.01
C ALA A 195 -3.35 0.49 7.52
N HIS A 196 -2.62 1.25 8.31
CA HIS A 196 -2.27 2.64 8.01
C HIS A 196 -0.78 2.76 7.77
N ILE A 197 -0.39 3.68 6.90
CA ILE A 197 1.01 3.91 6.56
C ILE A 197 1.41 5.34 6.91
N GLY A 198 2.59 5.48 7.53
CA GLY A 198 3.27 6.75 7.69
C GLY A 198 4.66 6.67 7.09
N ILE A 199 5.09 7.75 6.45
CA ILE A 199 6.40 7.85 5.83
C ILE A 199 7.05 9.14 6.31
N GLY A 200 8.31 9.05 6.71
CA GLY A 200 9.12 10.19 7.12
C GLY A 200 10.50 10.13 6.50
N ASN A 201 10.97 11.28 6.03
CA ASN A 201 12.32 11.45 5.48
C ASN A 201 13.01 12.56 6.28
N ALA A 202 14.27 12.35 6.62
CA ALA A 202 15.08 13.37 7.27
C ALA A 202 16.56 13.24 6.90
N THR A 203 17.31 14.31 7.15
CA THR A 203 18.75 14.41 6.94
C THR A 203 19.44 15.04 8.15
N GLY A 204 20.74 14.85 8.31
CA GLY A 204 21.52 15.44 9.39
C GLY A 204 21.75 14.51 10.58
N ASP A 205 22.25 15.06 11.70
CA ASP A 205 22.75 14.28 12.84
C ASP A 205 21.68 13.49 13.58
N ASP A 206 20.44 13.99 13.64
CA ASP A 206 19.29 13.36 14.32
C ASP A 206 18.28 12.74 13.32
N LYS A 207 18.73 12.41 12.09
CA LYS A 207 17.88 12.02 10.97
C LYS A 207 16.94 10.87 11.25
N ALA A 208 17.38 9.82 11.96
CA ALA A 208 16.54 8.66 12.22
C ALA A 208 15.37 8.98 13.17
N ILE A 209 15.62 9.69 14.27
CA ILE A 209 14.56 10.09 15.19
C ILE A 209 13.62 11.13 14.58
N ASP A 210 14.14 12.05 13.77
CA ASP A 210 13.33 13.06 13.10
C ASP A 210 12.48 12.43 11.98
N ALA A 211 13.03 11.53 11.17
CA ALA A 211 12.26 10.76 10.19
C ALA A 211 11.16 9.92 10.87
N MET A 212 11.48 9.30 12.02
CA MET A 212 10.49 8.54 12.79
C MET A 212 9.35 9.43 13.31
N LYS A 213 9.65 10.60 13.88
CA LYS A 213 8.64 11.55 14.33
C LYS A 213 7.74 12.00 13.17
N ILE A 214 8.32 12.26 12.00
CA ILE A 214 7.56 12.61 10.79
C ILE A 214 6.66 11.43 10.37
N ALA A 215 7.19 10.21 10.35
CA ALA A 215 6.43 9.02 9.97
C ALA A 215 5.23 8.79 10.88
N VAL A 216 5.41 8.80 12.21
CA VAL A 216 4.33 8.54 13.19
C VAL A 216 3.34 9.69 13.33
N SER A 217 3.71 10.91 12.91
CA SER A 217 2.83 12.07 12.84
C SER A 217 2.28 12.34 11.43
N SER A 218 2.56 11.44 10.49
CA SER A 218 2.12 11.60 9.09
C SER A 218 0.59 11.73 8.99
N PRO A 219 0.07 12.71 8.25
CA PRO A 219 -1.37 12.83 8.02
C PRO A 219 -1.96 11.62 7.28
N LEU A 220 -1.12 10.79 6.66
CA LEU A 220 -1.53 9.55 5.96
C LEU A 220 -1.98 8.46 6.93
N LEU A 221 -1.53 8.47 8.17
CA LEU A 221 -1.90 7.46 9.17
C LEU A 221 -3.39 7.47 9.53
N GLU A 222 -4.09 8.60 9.40
CA GLU A 222 -5.51 8.78 9.79
C GLU A 222 -5.82 8.39 11.26
N THR A 223 -4.87 7.78 11.98
CA THR A 223 -4.96 7.31 13.37
C THR A 223 -3.69 7.64 14.14
N THR A 224 -3.70 7.47 15.44
CA THR A 224 -2.49 7.53 16.28
C THR A 224 -1.84 6.17 16.37
N ILE A 225 -0.54 6.11 16.63
CA ILE A 225 0.18 4.87 16.88
C ILE A 225 -0.22 4.23 18.23
N GLU A 226 -0.80 5.03 19.12
CA GLU A 226 -1.26 4.56 20.42
C GLU A 226 -2.31 3.45 20.28
N GLY A 227 -2.06 2.31 20.92
CA GLY A 227 -2.94 1.14 20.85
C GLY A 227 -2.80 0.33 19.56
N ALA A 228 -1.77 0.57 18.74
CA ALA A 228 -1.42 -0.29 17.64
C ALA A 228 -1.03 -1.68 18.17
N THR A 229 -1.55 -2.73 17.54
CA THR A 229 -1.25 -4.12 17.94
C THR A 229 -0.09 -4.71 17.18
N ASN A 230 0.05 -4.31 15.91
CA ASN A 230 1.20 -4.72 15.10
C ASN A 230 1.75 -3.47 14.40
N VAL A 231 3.05 -3.32 14.49
CA VAL A 231 3.79 -2.22 13.86
C VAL A 231 4.92 -2.82 13.05
N LEU A 232 4.96 -2.52 11.77
CA LEU A 232 6.06 -2.87 10.89
C LEU A 232 6.83 -1.59 10.59
N ILE A 233 8.15 -1.62 10.85
CA ILE A 233 9.02 -0.47 10.63
C ILE A 233 10.12 -0.87 9.66
N ASN A 234 10.25 -0.12 8.57
CA ASN A 234 11.40 -0.19 7.67
C ASN A 234 12.20 1.11 7.78
N ILE A 235 13.50 0.99 8.10
CA ILE A 235 14.45 2.09 8.04
C ILE A 235 15.38 1.85 6.85
N ALA A 236 15.37 2.76 5.89
CA ALA A 236 16.22 2.71 4.71
C ALA A 236 17.15 3.92 4.69
N GLY A 237 18.45 3.68 4.55
CA GLY A 237 19.47 4.74 4.47
C GLY A 237 20.73 4.46 5.29
N ASP A 238 21.58 5.48 5.40
CA ASP A 238 22.82 5.42 6.18
C ASP A 238 22.53 5.76 7.65
N VAL A 239 22.31 4.74 8.47
CA VAL A 239 22.01 4.88 9.91
C VAL A 239 22.96 4.07 10.77
N SER A 240 23.35 4.65 11.89
CA SER A 240 24.13 3.98 12.93
C SER A 240 23.23 3.16 13.85
N LEU A 241 23.79 2.16 14.52
CA LEU A 241 23.06 1.35 15.49
C LEU A 241 22.45 2.16 16.65
N PRO A 242 23.11 3.20 17.22
CA PRO A 242 22.48 4.08 18.21
C PRO A 242 21.25 4.81 17.71
N GLU A 243 21.31 5.36 16.48
CA GLU A 243 20.17 6.06 15.87
C GLU A 243 18.98 5.11 15.65
N VAL A 244 19.24 3.91 15.15
CA VAL A 244 18.23 2.85 15.00
C VAL A 244 17.59 2.52 16.35
N HIS A 245 18.39 2.36 17.41
CA HIS A 245 17.91 2.06 18.76
C HIS A 245 17.02 3.20 19.31
N GLU A 246 17.41 4.46 19.10
CA GLU A 246 16.64 5.63 19.55
C GLU A 246 15.29 5.70 18.84
N ALA A 247 15.27 5.55 17.53
CA ALA A 247 14.04 5.54 16.74
C ALA A 247 13.10 4.40 17.12
N ALA A 248 13.64 3.19 17.36
CA ALA A 248 12.86 2.03 17.79
C ALA A 248 12.28 2.22 19.20
N SER A 249 13.08 2.75 20.15
CA SER A 249 12.62 3.04 21.51
C SER A 249 11.50 4.05 21.53
N TYR A 250 11.58 5.07 20.69
CA TYR A 250 10.53 6.09 20.56
C TYR A 250 9.18 5.48 20.12
N VAL A 251 9.19 4.57 19.14
CA VAL A 251 7.96 3.89 18.69
C VAL A 251 7.43 2.96 19.77
N GLN A 252 8.32 2.21 20.45
CA GLN A 252 7.93 1.31 21.56
C GLN A 252 7.21 2.07 22.67
N GLU A 253 7.72 3.26 23.03
CA GLU A 253 7.09 4.11 24.05
C GLU A 253 5.70 4.61 23.61
N LEU A 254 5.54 4.99 22.34
CA LEU A 254 4.27 5.48 21.80
C LEU A 254 3.24 4.37 21.59
N ALA A 255 3.64 3.22 21.06
CA ALA A 255 2.75 2.09 20.77
C ALA A 255 2.27 1.35 22.03
N GLY A 256 3.12 1.36 23.07
CA GLY A 256 2.87 0.66 24.33
C GLY A 256 3.53 -0.72 24.39
N GLU A 257 3.55 -1.30 25.61
CA GLU A 257 4.25 -2.57 25.90
C GLU A 257 3.64 -3.78 25.17
N ASP A 258 2.36 -3.75 24.85
CA ASP A 258 1.63 -4.86 24.23
C ASP A 258 1.76 -4.89 22.70
N ALA A 259 2.38 -3.89 22.09
CA ALA A 259 2.53 -3.81 20.64
C ALA A 259 3.57 -4.80 20.12
N ASN A 260 3.20 -5.59 19.12
CA ASN A 260 4.15 -6.42 18.39
C ASN A 260 4.85 -5.56 17.32
N ILE A 261 6.09 -5.15 17.60
CA ILE A 261 6.87 -4.30 16.70
C ILE A 261 7.87 -5.18 15.96
N ILE A 262 7.74 -5.19 14.65
CA ILE A 262 8.69 -5.82 13.74
C ILE A 262 9.48 -4.73 13.03
N PHE A 263 10.79 -4.92 13.02
CA PHE A 263 11.75 -3.90 12.72
C PHE A 263 12.80 -4.40 11.73
N GLY A 264 12.95 -3.70 10.62
CA GLY A 264 14.00 -3.96 9.65
C GLY A 264 14.79 -2.69 9.32
N ALA A 265 16.07 -2.88 9.03
CA ALA A 265 16.96 -1.80 8.64
C ALA A 265 17.75 -2.21 7.39
N THR A 266 17.55 -1.48 6.31
CA THR A 266 18.27 -1.67 5.04
C THR A 266 19.28 -0.55 4.86
N TYR A 267 20.51 -0.93 4.49
CA TYR A 267 21.58 0.03 4.22
C TYR A 267 21.62 0.34 2.72
N ASP A 268 21.56 1.62 2.37
CA ASP A 268 21.75 2.09 1.00
C ASP A 268 23.07 2.88 0.90
N GLU A 269 24.06 2.29 0.25
CA GLU A 269 25.37 2.94 0.02
C GLU A 269 25.29 4.23 -0.80
N ASN A 270 24.20 4.44 -1.54
CA ASN A 270 23.98 5.63 -2.34
C ASN A 270 23.21 6.73 -1.60
N ALA A 271 22.58 6.40 -0.48
CA ALA A 271 21.89 7.36 0.37
C ALA A 271 22.91 8.17 1.16
N THR A 272 23.30 9.33 0.63
CA THR A 272 24.18 10.26 1.32
C THR A 272 23.34 11.09 2.30
N ASP A 273 23.49 10.78 3.60
CA ASP A 273 22.94 11.56 4.72
C ASP A 273 21.40 11.67 4.79
N GLU A 274 20.67 10.84 4.03
CA GLU A 274 19.21 10.79 4.06
C GLU A 274 18.74 9.45 4.64
N VAL A 275 17.68 9.52 5.44
CA VAL A 275 16.99 8.34 5.98
C VAL A 275 15.51 8.43 5.66
N THR A 276 14.98 7.34 5.13
CA THR A 276 13.54 7.14 4.92
C THR A 276 13.04 6.10 5.91
N ILE A 277 12.02 6.45 6.67
CA ILE A 277 11.34 5.52 7.58
C ILE A 277 9.90 5.32 7.12
N THR A 278 9.55 4.07 6.92
CA THR A 278 8.17 3.64 6.64
C THR A 278 7.62 2.90 7.84
N VAL A 279 6.50 3.35 8.36
CA VAL A 279 5.79 2.73 9.49
C VAL A 279 4.43 2.25 8.99
N ILE A 280 4.14 0.97 9.18
CA ILE A 280 2.84 0.37 8.84
C ILE A 280 2.21 -0.11 10.14
N LEU A 281 1.01 0.39 10.42
CA LEU A 281 0.27 0.13 11.65
C LEU A 281 -0.96 -0.71 11.35
N SER A 282 -1.14 -1.81 12.07
CA SER A 282 -2.41 -2.52 12.14
C SER A 282 -3.04 -2.31 13.52
N LEU A 283 -4.28 -1.84 13.52
CA LEU A 283 -5.08 -1.71 14.73
C LEU A 283 -6.02 -2.91 14.81
N ILE A 284 -6.16 -3.52 15.98
CA ILE A 284 -7.30 -4.41 16.19
C ILE A 284 -8.54 -3.53 16.05
N HIS A 285 -9.54 -3.96 15.27
CA HIS A 285 -10.86 -3.37 15.34
C HIS A 285 -11.34 -3.41 16.79
N ILE A 286 -11.21 -2.30 17.50
CA ILE A 286 -12.10 -2.02 18.61
C ILE A 286 -13.46 -1.92 17.93
N SER A 287 -14.28 -2.96 18.07
CA SER A 287 -15.69 -2.91 17.70
C SER A 287 -16.22 -1.60 18.23
N GLU A 288 -16.80 -0.77 17.33
CA GLU A 288 -17.45 0.47 17.77
C GLU A 288 -18.26 0.19 19.05
N PRO A 289 -18.12 1.01 20.10
CA PRO A 289 -18.94 0.83 21.26
C PRO A 289 -20.39 0.89 20.78
N THR A 290 -21.08 -0.22 20.91
CA THR A 290 -22.52 -0.33 20.64
C THR A 290 -23.17 0.90 21.30
N ARG A 291 -23.63 1.86 20.50
CA ARG A 291 -24.47 2.94 21.01
C ARG A 291 -25.69 2.25 21.61
N LEU A 292 -25.66 2.02 22.90
CA LEU A 292 -26.84 1.70 23.69
C LEU A 292 -27.81 2.85 23.45
N ALA A 293 -28.81 2.61 22.61
CA ALA A 293 -29.98 3.45 22.52
C ALA A 293 -30.66 3.45 23.90
N LEU A 294 -30.58 4.56 24.60
CA LEU A 294 -31.44 4.88 25.70
C LEU A 294 -32.69 5.54 25.17
#